data_27329ca53fd71ed792a8f24e53ab1ac2
#
_entry.id   27329ca53fd71ed792a8f24e53ab1ac2
#
_cell.length_a   1.000
_cell.length_b   1.000
_cell.length_c   1.000
_cell.angle_alpha   90.00
_cell.angle_beta   90.00
_cell.angle_gamma   90.00
#
_symmetry.space_group_name_H-M   'P 1'
#
loop_
_entity.id
_entity.type
_entity.pdbx_description
1 polymer ?
#
loop_
_entity_poly.entity_id
_entity_poly.type
_entity_poly.pdbx_seq_one_letter_code
_entity_poly.pdbx_strand_id
1 'polypeptide(L)'
;MKHKPWLLYAIGVTFMWGLWGALTALMAKDNIPSTFMYTVWAFTMIIPCVVALKLVGWELHRDKRSIFLGCAIGFLGSGGQMLLFHAVDIGPAYLIFPIVSLSPLITIILSFALLKERTGKLGTIGIILALFTLPLF
;
A
#
# COMPACT_ATOMS: atom_id res chain seq x y z
N MET A 1 -0.47 -11.38 -28.82
CA MET A 1 -0.81 -10.58 -27.62
C MET A 1 0.39 -10.66 -26.67
N LYS A 2 1.10 -9.55 -26.39
CA LYS A 2 2.23 -9.57 -25.43
C LYS A 2 1.64 -9.87 -24.05
N HIS A 3 2.04 -10.98 -23.44
CA HIS A 3 1.72 -11.28 -22.06
C HIS A 3 2.14 -10.09 -21.17
N LYS A 4 1.19 -9.57 -20.39
CA LYS A 4 1.46 -8.48 -19.43
C LYS A 4 1.54 -9.09 -18.03
N PRO A 5 2.69 -9.70 -17.64
CA PRO A 5 2.81 -10.42 -16.36
C PRO A 5 2.54 -9.50 -15.15
N TRP A 6 2.81 -8.19 -15.28
CA TRP A 6 2.52 -7.22 -14.24
C TRP A 6 1.05 -7.18 -13.81
N LEU A 7 0.12 -7.48 -14.75
CA LEU A 7 -1.32 -7.48 -14.45
C LEU A 7 -1.70 -8.61 -13.49
N LEU A 8 -1.09 -9.80 -13.66
CA LEU A 8 -1.31 -10.93 -12.74
C LEU A 8 -0.80 -10.61 -11.35
N TYR A 9 0.38 -9.98 -11.25
CA TYR A 9 0.91 -9.52 -9.96
C TYR A 9 0.01 -8.45 -9.32
N ALA A 10 -0.48 -7.49 -10.09
CA ALA A 10 -1.40 -6.46 -9.60
C ALA A 10 -2.70 -7.05 -9.05
N ILE A 11 -3.32 -8.02 -9.77
CA ILE A 11 -4.52 -8.72 -9.30
C ILE A 11 -4.22 -9.51 -8.02
N GLY A 12 -3.08 -10.21 -7.97
CA GLY A 12 -2.63 -10.94 -6.78
C GLY A 12 -2.48 -10.04 -5.56
N VAL A 13 -1.84 -8.88 -5.72
CA VAL A 13 -1.70 -7.87 -4.64
C VAL A 13 -3.06 -7.39 -4.18
N THR A 14 -3.97 -7.06 -5.10
CA THR A 14 -5.31 -6.59 -4.76
C THR A 14 -6.06 -7.63 -3.91
N PHE A 15 -5.99 -8.91 -4.30
CA PHE A 15 -6.60 -9.99 -3.54
C PHE A 15 -5.99 -10.14 -2.14
N MET A 16 -4.66 -10.17 -2.05
CA MET A 16 -3.94 -10.29 -0.78
C MET A 16 -4.25 -9.13 0.17
N TRP A 17 -4.29 -7.91 -0.34
CA TRP A 17 -4.62 -6.72 0.46
C TRP A 17 -6.08 -6.70 0.89
N GLY A 18 -7.01 -7.15 0.03
CA GLY A 18 -8.41 -7.30 0.41
C GLY A 18 -8.60 -8.29 1.56
N LEU A 19 -7.96 -9.46 1.47
CA LEU A 19 -7.99 -10.47 2.53
C LEU A 19 -7.34 -9.94 3.83
N TRP A 20 -6.17 -9.30 3.71
CA TRP A 20 -5.50 -8.67 4.84
C TRP A 20 -6.37 -7.62 5.53
N GLY A 21 -7.04 -6.77 4.76
CA GLY A 21 -7.96 -5.76 5.31
C GLY A 21 -9.14 -6.37 6.06
N ALA A 22 -9.73 -7.44 5.53
CA ALA A 22 -10.81 -8.18 6.21
C ALA A 22 -10.34 -8.79 7.53
N LEU A 23 -9.16 -9.40 7.56
CA LEU A 23 -8.58 -9.96 8.79
C LEU A 23 -8.26 -8.85 9.81
N THR A 24 -7.73 -7.72 9.38
CA THR A 24 -7.48 -6.56 10.25
C THR A 24 -8.78 -6.03 10.88
N ALA A 25 -9.86 -5.96 10.10
CA ALA A 25 -11.17 -5.56 10.61
C ALA A 25 -11.74 -6.55 11.66
N LEU A 26 -11.49 -7.85 11.50
CA LEU A 26 -11.87 -8.85 12.50
C LEU A 26 -11.09 -8.67 13.81
N MET A 27 -9.78 -8.42 13.73
CA MET A 27 -8.95 -8.18 14.92
C MET A 27 -9.42 -6.94 15.69
N ALA A 28 -9.76 -5.86 14.99
CA ALA A 28 -10.31 -4.65 15.62
C ALA A 28 -11.66 -4.91 16.28
N LYS A 29 -12.52 -5.72 15.66
CA LYS A 29 -13.82 -6.14 16.25
C LYS A 29 -13.63 -6.92 17.55
N ASP A 30 -12.57 -7.70 17.67
CA ASP A 30 -12.23 -8.46 18.86
C ASP A 30 -11.51 -7.61 19.92
N ASN A 31 -11.49 -6.28 19.77
CA ASN A 31 -10.82 -5.31 20.65
C ASN A 31 -9.33 -5.56 20.85
N ILE A 32 -8.64 -6.08 19.83
CA ILE A 32 -7.21 -6.24 19.84
C ILE A 32 -6.56 -4.85 19.62
N PRO A 33 -5.70 -4.38 20.55
CA PRO A 33 -5.13 -3.04 20.45
C PRO A 33 -4.36 -2.81 19.14
N SER A 34 -4.53 -1.64 18.54
CA SER A 34 -3.83 -1.25 17.30
C SER A 34 -2.31 -1.34 17.41
N THR A 35 -1.75 -1.04 18.59
CA THR A 35 -0.31 -1.19 18.89
C THR A 35 0.16 -2.63 18.79
N PHE A 36 -0.65 -3.59 19.23
CA PHE A 36 -0.34 -5.01 19.12
C PHE A 36 -0.40 -5.45 17.65
N MET A 37 -1.46 -5.09 16.93
CA MET A 37 -1.62 -5.38 15.50
C MET A 37 -0.43 -4.85 14.70
N TYR A 38 -0.02 -3.60 14.96
CA TYR A 38 1.12 -2.98 14.30
C TYR A 38 2.43 -3.72 14.61
N THR A 39 2.66 -4.07 15.87
CA THR A 39 3.88 -4.78 16.28
C THR A 39 4.00 -6.14 15.60
N VAL A 40 2.94 -6.94 15.62
CA VAL A 40 2.91 -8.25 14.94
C VAL A 40 3.14 -8.08 13.43
N TRP A 41 2.46 -7.12 12.81
CA TRP A 41 2.65 -6.83 11.40
C TRP A 41 4.11 -6.45 11.09
N ALA A 42 4.73 -5.58 11.88
CA ALA A 42 6.12 -5.16 11.69
C ALA A 42 7.09 -6.35 11.77
N PHE A 43 6.91 -7.25 12.71
CA PHE A 43 7.73 -8.47 12.81
C PHE A 43 7.54 -9.41 11.61
N THR A 44 6.31 -9.55 11.12
CA THR A 44 6.06 -10.41 9.95
C THR A 44 6.72 -9.87 8.68
N MET A 45 7.00 -8.56 8.59
CA MET A 45 7.70 -7.95 7.45
C MET A 45 9.18 -8.36 7.34
N ILE A 46 9.77 -8.92 8.39
CA ILE A 46 11.14 -9.45 8.35
C ILE A 46 11.23 -10.60 7.35
N ILE A 47 10.22 -11.46 7.28
CA ILE A 47 10.20 -12.62 6.37
C ILE A 47 10.31 -12.21 4.90
N PRO A 48 9.40 -11.38 4.34
CA PRO A 48 9.51 -10.95 2.96
C PRO A 48 10.76 -10.11 2.70
N CYS A 49 11.27 -9.37 3.68
CA CYS A 49 12.52 -8.63 3.58
C CYS A 49 13.72 -9.59 3.35
N VAL A 50 13.84 -10.64 4.15
CA VAL A 50 14.88 -11.65 4.00
C VAL A 50 14.77 -12.39 2.67
N VAL A 51 13.54 -12.74 2.25
CA VAL A 51 13.30 -13.37 0.95
C VAL A 51 13.74 -12.45 -0.19
N ALA A 52 13.36 -11.17 -0.15
CA ALA A 52 13.75 -10.20 -1.14
C ALA A 52 15.29 -10.05 -1.22
N LEU A 53 15.97 -9.91 -0.09
CA LEU A 53 17.43 -9.85 -0.02
C LEU A 53 18.09 -11.08 -0.63
N LYS A 54 17.54 -12.27 -0.35
CA LYS A 54 18.07 -13.53 -0.92
C LYS A 54 17.89 -13.58 -2.45
N LEU A 55 16.75 -13.11 -2.96
CA LEU A 55 16.48 -13.07 -4.41
C LEU A 55 17.42 -12.13 -5.15
N VAL A 56 17.86 -11.05 -4.52
CA VAL A 56 18.84 -10.07 -5.08
C VAL A 56 20.28 -10.46 -4.79
N GLY A 57 20.56 -11.67 -4.28
CA GLY A 57 21.92 -12.15 -3.98
C GLY A 57 22.61 -11.40 -2.85
N TRP A 58 21.87 -10.78 -1.92
CA TRP A 58 22.40 -9.96 -0.81
C TRP A 58 23.14 -8.70 -1.28
N GLU A 59 22.93 -8.28 -2.53
CA GLU A 59 23.50 -7.04 -3.04
C GLU A 59 22.70 -5.83 -2.54
N LEU A 60 23.28 -5.08 -1.62
CA LEU A 60 22.74 -3.84 -1.10
C LEU A 60 23.45 -2.63 -1.74
N HIS A 61 22.68 -1.81 -2.43
CA HIS A 61 23.18 -0.52 -2.92
C HIS A 61 23.40 0.41 -1.71
N ARG A 62 24.69 0.73 -1.44
CA ARG A 62 25.10 1.52 -0.26
C ARG A 62 25.35 2.99 -0.57
N ASP A 63 24.88 3.48 -1.70
CA ASP A 63 24.97 4.90 -2.01
C ASP A 63 24.00 5.73 -1.15
N LYS A 64 24.40 6.95 -0.82
CA LYS A 64 23.66 7.84 0.07
C LYS A 64 22.22 8.10 -0.42
N ARG A 65 22.02 8.18 -1.72
CA ARG A 65 20.71 8.43 -2.33
C ARG A 65 19.76 7.25 -2.13
N SER A 66 20.23 6.03 -2.39
CA SER A 66 19.44 4.80 -2.21
C SER A 66 19.09 4.58 -0.74
N ILE A 67 20.03 4.82 0.17
CA ILE A 67 19.76 4.73 1.62
C ILE A 67 18.72 5.77 2.03
N PHE A 68 18.86 7.03 1.63
CA PHE A 68 17.91 8.09 1.97
C PHE A 68 16.51 7.78 1.45
N LEU A 69 16.38 7.38 0.17
CA LEU A 69 15.09 7.01 -0.42
C LEU A 69 14.48 5.79 0.26
N GLY A 70 15.29 4.76 0.54
CA GLY A 70 14.83 3.56 1.25
C GLY A 70 14.31 3.88 2.66
N CYS A 71 15.03 4.71 3.41
CA CYS A 71 14.59 5.17 4.73
C CYS A 71 13.30 6.01 4.64
N ALA A 72 13.19 6.91 3.66
CA ALA A 72 12.00 7.72 3.46
C ALA A 72 10.77 6.85 3.12
N ILE A 73 10.92 5.88 2.22
CA ILE A 73 9.87 4.92 1.86
C ILE A 73 9.46 4.08 3.08
N GLY A 74 10.45 3.56 3.82
CA GLY A 74 10.20 2.79 5.04
C GLY A 74 9.45 3.59 6.10
N PHE A 75 9.88 4.83 6.35
CA PHE A 75 9.24 5.73 7.31
C PHE A 75 7.79 6.09 6.92
N LEU A 76 7.57 6.46 5.65
CA LEU A 76 6.22 6.77 5.14
C LEU A 76 5.32 5.54 5.15
N GLY A 77 5.83 4.37 4.75
CA GLY A 77 5.08 3.13 4.74
C GLY A 77 4.70 2.67 6.15
N SER A 78 5.65 2.67 7.08
CA SER A 78 5.40 2.26 8.48
C SER A 78 4.50 3.26 9.22
N GLY A 79 4.70 4.56 8.99
CA GLY A 79 3.85 5.61 9.55
C GLY A 79 2.40 5.53 9.04
N GLY A 80 2.23 5.34 7.73
CA GLY A 80 0.92 5.13 7.12
C GLY A 80 0.22 3.90 7.67
N GLN A 81 0.95 2.81 7.87
CA GLN A 81 0.42 1.58 8.44
C GLN A 81 -0.01 1.74 9.90
N MET A 82 0.78 2.46 10.70
CA MET A 82 0.43 2.78 12.10
C MET A 82 -0.87 3.60 12.17
N LEU A 83 -1.01 4.61 11.31
CA LEU A 83 -2.23 5.40 11.21
C LEU A 83 -3.43 4.58 10.78
N LEU A 84 -3.24 3.65 9.84
CA LEU A 84 -4.31 2.75 9.37
C LEU A 84 -4.81 1.84 10.49
N PHE A 85 -3.92 1.17 11.22
CA PHE A 85 -4.34 0.32 12.35
C PHE A 85 -5.08 1.14 13.42
N HIS A 86 -4.60 2.35 13.73
CA HIS A 86 -5.29 3.21 14.68
C HIS A 86 -6.66 3.65 14.15
N ALA A 87 -6.78 4.00 12.87
CA ALA A 87 -8.06 4.36 12.27
C ALA A 87 -9.08 3.21 12.35
N VAL A 88 -8.65 1.97 12.05
CA VAL A 88 -9.52 0.77 12.11
C VAL A 88 -9.93 0.43 13.54
N ASP A 89 -9.10 0.78 14.53
CA ASP A 89 -9.37 0.59 15.95
C ASP A 89 -10.50 1.52 16.46
N ILE A 90 -10.54 2.77 15.98
CA ILE A 90 -11.48 3.80 16.42
C ILE A 90 -12.67 4.05 15.48
N GLY A 91 -12.64 3.50 14.27
CA GLY A 91 -13.63 3.79 13.24
C GLY A 91 -14.08 2.56 12.46
N PRO A 92 -15.15 2.72 11.66
CA PRO A 92 -15.73 1.61 10.91
C PRO A 92 -14.85 1.23 9.71
N ALA A 93 -14.36 0.01 9.71
CA ALA A 93 -13.46 -0.53 8.66
C ALA A 93 -14.06 -0.41 7.25
N TYR A 94 -15.38 -0.56 7.09
CA TYR A 94 -16.06 -0.48 5.80
C TYR A 94 -16.01 0.93 5.16
N LEU A 95 -15.72 1.98 5.92
CA LEU A 95 -15.47 3.33 5.41
C LEU A 95 -13.96 3.60 5.24
N ILE A 96 -13.15 3.11 6.17
CA ILE A 96 -11.71 3.37 6.20
C ILE A 96 -11.01 2.77 4.99
N PHE A 97 -11.28 1.49 4.67
CA PHE A 97 -10.61 0.82 3.55
C PHE A 97 -10.93 1.43 2.18
N PRO A 98 -12.18 1.81 1.84
CA PRO A 98 -12.45 2.57 0.63
C PRO A 98 -11.72 3.92 0.56
N ILE A 99 -11.64 4.67 1.65
CA ILE A 99 -10.90 5.94 1.70
C ILE A 99 -9.40 5.71 1.46
N VAL A 100 -8.81 4.72 2.13
CA VAL A 100 -7.39 4.38 1.96
C VAL A 100 -7.10 3.86 0.55
N SER A 101 -8.05 3.16 -0.08
CA SER A 101 -7.89 2.69 -1.47
C SER A 101 -7.87 3.81 -2.52
N LEU A 102 -8.08 5.06 -2.13
CA LEU A 102 -7.83 6.25 -2.96
C LEU A 102 -6.35 6.69 -2.96
N SER A 103 -5.51 6.10 -2.13
CA SER A 103 -4.06 6.42 -2.11
C SER A 103 -3.36 6.31 -3.48
N PRO A 104 -3.73 5.39 -4.39
CA PRO A 104 -3.18 5.38 -5.74
C PRO A 104 -3.45 6.66 -6.54
N LEU A 105 -4.53 7.40 -6.22
CA LEU A 105 -4.80 8.68 -6.85
C LEU A 105 -3.72 9.72 -6.53
N ILE A 106 -3.30 9.79 -5.27
CA ILE A 106 -2.18 10.65 -4.83
C ILE A 106 -0.90 10.22 -5.55
N THR A 107 -0.65 8.92 -5.65
CA THR A 107 0.49 8.36 -6.38
C THR A 107 0.48 8.78 -7.85
N ILE A 108 -0.66 8.73 -8.52
CA ILE A 108 -0.80 9.13 -9.92
C ILE A 108 -0.55 10.63 -10.08
N ILE A 109 -1.10 11.48 -9.21
CA ILE A 109 -0.88 12.94 -9.24
C ILE A 109 0.61 13.24 -9.06
N LEU A 110 1.26 12.59 -8.10
CA LEU A 110 2.70 12.75 -7.86
C LEU A 110 3.55 12.23 -9.03
N SER A 111 3.15 11.12 -9.65
CA SER A 111 3.81 10.59 -10.87
C SER A 111 3.78 11.60 -12.02
N PHE A 112 2.65 12.27 -12.23
CA PHE A 112 2.56 13.33 -13.24
C PHE A 112 3.43 14.53 -12.89
N ALA A 113 3.41 14.96 -11.63
CA ALA A 113 4.14 16.15 -11.19
C ALA A 113 5.66 15.94 -11.16
N LEU A 114 6.12 14.79 -10.64
CA LEU A 114 7.53 14.51 -10.39
C LEU A 114 8.20 13.75 -11.53
N LEU A 115 7.54 12.74 -12.10
CA LEU A 115 8.10 11.86 -13.12
C LEU A 115 7.70 12.30 -14.55
N LYS A 116 6.76 13.27 -14.66
CA LYS A 116 6.22 13.74 -15.95
C LYS A 116 5.65 12.61 -16.82
N GLU A 117 5.22 11.53 -16.19
CA GLU A 117 4.57 10.42 -16.87
C GLU A 117 3.23 10.88 -17.45
N ARG A 118 2.86 10.31 -18.60
CA ARG A 118 1.56 10.60 -19.25
C ARG A 118 0.72 9.34 -19.24
N THR A 119 -0.50 9.43 -18.73
CA THR A 119 -1.46 8.34 -18.86
C THR A 119 -2.09 8.36 -20.24
N GLY A 120 -2.34 7.15 -20.79
CA GLY A 120 -3.20 7.01 -21.95
C GLY A 120 -4.67 7.32 -21.61
N LYS A 121 -5.51 7.49 -22.64
CA LYS A 121 -6.95 7.81 -22.51
C LYS A 121 -7.70 6.92 -21.51
N LEU A 122 -7.43 5.62 -21.49
CA LEU A 122 -8.04 4.66 -20.56
C LEU A 122 -7.63 4.91 -19.10
N GLY A 123 -6.37 5.28 -18.86
CA GLY A 123 -5.90 5.65 -17.51
C GLY A 123 -6.56 6.92 -17.01
N THR A 124 -6.72 7.93 -17.87
CA THR A 124 -7.41 9.17 -17.52
C THR A 124 -8.88 8.91 -17.15
N ILE A 125 -9.58 8.05 -17.89
CA ILE A 125 -10.96 7.64 -17.57
C ILE A 125 -11.01 6.95 -16.21
N GLY A 126 -10.08 6.04 -15.92
CA GLY A 126 -10.01 5.35 -14.63
C GLY A 126 -9.79 6.32 -13.45
N ILE A 127 -8.94 7.34 -13.61
CA ILE A 127 -8.71 8.38 -12.62
C ILE A 127 -9.98 9.20 -12.38
N ILE A 128 -10.66 9.60 -13.45
CA ILE A 128 -11.91 10.37 -13.35
C ILE A 128 -12.98 9.56 -12.62
N LEU A 129 -13.14 8.26 -12.94
CA LEU A 129 -14.09 7.38 -12.25
C LEU A 129 -13.75 7.24 -10.76
N ALA A 130 -12.47 7.09 -10.41
CA ALA A 130 -12.03 7.02 -9.01
C ALA A 130 -12.34 8.32 -8.24
N LEU A 131 -12.20 9.49 -8.88
CA LEU A 131 -12.58 10.77 -8.30
C LEU A 131 -14.10 10.90 -8.05
N PHE A 132 -14.91 10.36 -8.94
CA PHE A 132 -16.37 10.38 -8.77
C PHE A 132 -16.88 9.44 -7.68
N THR A 133 -16.08 8.48 -7.21
CA THR A 133 -16.47 7.62 -6.08
C THR A 133 -16.27 8.29 -4.72
N LEU A 134 -15.42 9.33 -4.61
CA LEU A 134 -15.16 10.05 -3.37
C LEU A 134 -16.40 10.63 -2.68
N PRO A 135 -17.33 11.33 -3.37
CA PRO A 135 -18.50 11.91 -2.74
C PRO A 135 -19.61 10.89 -2.42
N LEU A 136 -19.42 9.60 -2.73
CA LEU A 136 -20.38 8.55 -2.46
C LEU A 136 -20.16 7.87 -1.08
N PHE A 137 -19.12 8.25 -0.36
CA PHE A 137 -18.79 7.82 1.00
C PHE A 137 -18.92 8.96 1.99
#